data_aa4aa577cd527937a084daad91cb3e69
#
_entry.id   aa4aa577cd527937a084daad91cb3e69
#
_cell.length_a   1.000
_cell.length_b   1.000
_cell.length_c   1.000
_cell.angle_alpha   90.00
_cell.angle_beta   90.00
_cell.angle_gamma   90.00
#
_symmetry.space_group_name_H-M   'P 1'
#
loop_
_entity.id
_entity.type
_entity.pdbx_description
1 polymer ?
#
loop_
_entity_poly.entity_id
_entity_poly.type
_entity_poly.pdbx_seq_one_letter_code
_entity_poly.pdbx_strand_id
1 'polypeptide(L)'
;MTKVLILDQSKSVRNILRERLEYEGFSAEAVENEAAASALCERIPFDVILSDTECKVPDAGIPFIALSADTSIDTAVKAVRNGAQDFLTKPIDMNHLLQSMLLLQHIVQTEIPILFQKIPTYEPYNPL
;
A
#
# COMPACT_ATOMS: atom_id res chain seq x y z
N MET A 1 10.47 -12.26 -2.34
CA MET A 1 9.28 -12.03 -1.48
C MET A 1 9.10 -10.56 -1.25
N THR A 2 7.90 -10.08 -1.50
CA THR A 2 7.59 -8.66 -1.32
C THR A 2 7.56 -8.30 0.15
N LYS A 3 8.25 -7.21 0.49
CA LYS A 3 8.33 -6.74 1.87
C LYS A 3 7.46 -5.51 2.05
N VAL A 4 6.53 -5.59 2.98
CA VAL A 4 5.53 -4.55 3.22
C VAL A 4 5.71 -3.97 4.62
N LEU A 5 5.70 -2.65 4.70
CA LEU A 5 5.68 -1.96 5.99
C LEU A 5 4.29 -1.40 6.23
N ILE A 6 3.70 -1.76 7.36
CA ILE A 6 2.39 -1.25 7.77
C ILE A 6 2.61 -0.17 8.82
N LEU A 7 2.10 1.04 8.56
CA LEU A 7 2.24 2.18 9.45
C LEU A 7 0.85 2.66 9.85
N ASP A 8 0.42 2.34 11.05
CA ASP A 8 -0.91 2.67 11.53
C ASP A 8 -0.92 2.71 13.05
N GLN A 9 -1.58 3.71 13.61
CA GLN A 9 -1.66 3.85 15.07
C GLN A 9 -2.51 2.77 15.72
N SER A 10 -3.43 2.17 14.98
CA SER A 10 -4.34 1.16 15.51
C SER A 10 -3.69 -0.21 15.55
N LYS A 11 -3.54 -0.76 16.74
CA LYS A 11 -2.97 -2.09 16.90
C LYS A 11 -3.80 -3.15 16.20
N SER A 12 -5.13 -3.04 16.26
CA SER A 12 -6.00 -4.04 15.61
C SER A 12 -5.84 -4.00 14.10
N VAL A 13 -5.74 -2.81 13.51
CA VAL A 13 -5.51 -2.69 12.07
C VAL A 13 -4.16 -3.29 11.69
N ARG A 14 -3.12 -2.97 12.46
CA ARG A 14 -1.79 -3.53 12.21
C ARG A 14 -1.80 -5.05 12.21
N ASN A 15 -2.43 -5.63 13.23
CA ASN A 15 -2.46 -7.08 13.37
C ASN A 15 -3.25 -7.76 12.26
N ILE A 16 -4.41 -7.20 11.92
CA ILE A 16 -5.26 -7.76 10.87
C ILE A 16 -4.55 -7.69 9.53
N LEU A 17 -3.98 -6.55 9.19
CA LEU A 17 -3.30 -6.39 7.91
C LEU A 17 -2.08 -7.30 7.82
N ARG A 18 -1.27 -7.36 8.88
CA ARG A 18 -0.08 -8.19 8.85
C ARG A 18 -0.44 -9.65 8.67
N GLU A 19 -1.42 -10.13 9.44
CA GLU A 19 -1.85 -11.51 9.36
C GLU A 19 -2.36 -11.88 7.97
N ARG A 20 -3.20 -11.02 7.39
CA ARG A 20 -3.75 -11.26 6.07
C ARG A 20 -2.69 -11.21 4.98
N LEU A 21 -1.76 -10.27 5.08
CA LEU A 21 -0.69 -10.16 4.10
C LEU A 21 0.27 -11.35 4.19
N GLU A 22 0.58 -11.78 5.38
CA GLU A 22 1.43 -12.96 5.54
C GLU A 22 0.75 -14.21 5.00
N TYR A 23 -0.56 -14.31 5.18
CA TYR A 23 -1.32 -15.40 4.60
C TYR A 23 -1.22 -15.41 3.07
N GLU A 24 -1.17 -14.24 2.46
CA GLU A 24 -1.06 -14.11 1.01
C GLU A 24 0.38 -14.24 0.49
N GLY A 25 1.33 -14.48 1.37
CA GLY A 25 2.71 -14.72 0.98
C GLY A 25 3.64 -13.53 1.04
N PHE A 26 3.19 -12.41 1.60
CA PHE A 26 4.05 -11.24 1.78
C PHE A 26 4.81 -11.31 3.09
N SER A 27 5.95 -10.61 3.15
CA SER A 27 6.66 -10.39 4.39
C SER A 27 6.24 -9.03 4.93
N ALA A 28 5.64 -8.99 6.11
CA ALA A 28 5.07 -7.75 6.63
C ALA A 28 5.62 -7.41 8.01
N GLU A 29 6.00 -6.14 8.18
CA GLU A 29 6.32 -5.55 9.47
C GLU A 29 5.31 -4.45 9.74
N ALA A 30 4.98 -4.23 11.01
CA ALA A 30 3.97 -3.26 11.38
C ALA A 30 4.45 -2.37 12.52
N VAL A 31 4.28 -1.07 12.37
CA VAL A 31 4.72 -0.07 13.35
C VAL A 31 3.63 0.98 13.54
N GLU A 32 3.72 1.73 14.64
CA GLU A 32 2.67 2.66 15.00
C GLU A 32 2.98 4.14 14.72
N ASN A 33 4.23 4.47 14.41
CA ASN A 33 4.59 5.86 14.18
C ASN A 33 5.74 6.00 13.19
N GLU A 34 5.97 7.25 12.78
CA GLU A 34 7.00 7.56 11.79
C GLU A 34 8.40 7.19 12.25
N ALA A 35 8.70 7.43 13.52
CA ALA A 35 10.05 7.15 14.02
C ALA A 35 10.39 5.67 13.90
N ALA A 36 9.45 4.81 14.30
CA ALA A 36 9.65 3.37 14.18
C ALA A 36 9.73 2.95 12.71
N ALA A 37 8.92 3.55 11.85
CA ALA A 37 8.94 3.27 10.42
C ALA A 37 10.28 3.65 9.81
N SER A 38 10.79 4.83 10.13
CA SER A 38 12.08 5.30 9.61
C SER A 38 13.21 4.39 10.06
N ALA A 39 13.19 3.95 11.31
CA ALA A 39 14.23 3.07 11.82
C ALA A 39 14.25 1.74 11.08
N LEU A 40 13.09 1.18 10.77
CA LEU A 40 13.02 -0.06 10.02
C LEU A 40 13.44 0.13 8.57
N CYS A 41 13.05 1.24 7.94
CA CYS A 41 13.42 1.51 6.55
C CYS A 41 14.93 1.61 6.36
N GLU A 42 15.67 2.00 7.39
CA GLU A 42 17.13 2.05 7.32
C GLU A 42 17.76 0.68 7.26
N ARG A 43 17.06 -0.34 7.74
CA ARG A 43 17.59 -1.71 7.85
C ARG A 43 16.96 -2.70 6.90
N ILE A 44 15.71 -2.47 6.52
CA ILE A 44 14.95 -3.41 5.69
C ILE A 44 14.53 -2.71 4.41
N PRO A 45 14.83 -3.30 3.24
CA PRO A 45 14.42 -2.71 1.97
C PRO A 45 12.97 -3.06 1.66
N PHE A 46 12.04 -2.26 2.18
CA PHE A 46 10.63 -2.45 1.90
C PHE A 46 10.27 -2.09 0.47
N ASP A 47 9.34 -2.83 -0.09
CA ASP A 47 8.86 -2.60 -1.45
C ASP A 47 7.67 -1.64 -1.49
N VAL A 48 6.89 -1.59 -0.42
CA VAL A 48 5.72 -0.72 -0.34
C VAL A 48 5.42 -0.44 1.13
N ILE A 49 4.87 0.76 1.38
CA ILE A 49 4.38 1.15 2.70
C ILE A 49 2.87 1.30 2.62
N LEU A 50 2.17 0.70 3.57
CA LEU A 50 0.73 0.91 3.76
C LEU A 50 0.59 1.82 4.96
N SER A 51 0.16 3.07 4.74
CA SER A 51 0.18 4.07 5.79
C SER A 51 -1.18 4.70 6.02
N ASP A 52 -1.61 4.72 7.28
CA ASP A 52 -2.76 5.52 7.67
C ASP A 52 -2.48 6.99 7.38
N THR A 53 -3.50 7.71 6.92
CA THR A 53 -3.35 9.12 6.55
C THR A 53 -3.02 10.02 7.72
N GLU A 54 -3.21 9.57 8.95
CA GLU A 54 -2.85 10.35 10.13
C GLU A 54 -1.40 10.11 10.55
N CYS A 55 -0.70 9.23 9.86
CA CYS A 55 0.72 9.01 10.08
C CYS A 55 1.52 9.68 8.98
N LYS A 56 2.72 10.10 9.31
CA LYS A 56 3.62 10.66 8.32
C LYS A 56 4.50 9.55 7.76
N VAL A 57 4.51 9.43 6.44
CA VAL A 57 5.31 8.42 5.76
C VAL A 57 6.77 8.85 5.75
N PRO A 58 7.72 7.95 6.06
CA PRO A 58 9.14 8.28 5.97
C PRO A 58 9.54 8.66 4.55
N ASP A 59 10.44 9.63 4.44
CA ASP A 59 10.98 10.04 3.14
C ASP A 59 12.12 9.10 2.75
N ALA A 60 11.76 7.91 2.31
CA ALA A 60 12.72 6.86 1.99
C ALA A 60 12.65 6.42 0.53
N GLY A 61 11.89 7.13 -0.29
CA GLY A 61 11.76 6.78 -1.71
C GLY A 61 10.94 5.53 -1.96
N ILE A 62 10.20 5.05 -0.98
CA ILE A 62 9.41 3.84 -1.09
C ILE A 62 7.98 4.23 -1.46
N PRO A 63 7.36 3.60 -2.48
CA PRO A 63 5.97 3.91 -2.81
C PRO A 63 5.05 3.54 -1.66
N PHE A 64 3.98 4.34 -1.48
CA PHE A 64 3.05 4.05 -0.39
C PHE A 64 1.60 4.14 -0.84
N ILE A 65 0.77 3.38 -0.16
CA ILE A 65 -0.68 3.38 -0.33
C ILE A 65 -1.27 3.96 0.94
N ALA A 66 -2.13 4.96 0.79
CA ALA A 66 -2.77 5.61 1.93
C ALA A 66 -4.01 4.86 2.36
N LEU A 67 -4.17 4.67 3.67
CA LEU A 67 -5.32 4.01 4.27
C LEU A 67 -6.01 5.00 5.18
N SER A 68 -7.33 5.12 5.10
CA SER A 68 -8.04 6.10 5.93
C SER A 68 -9.44 5.66 6.32
N ALA A 69 -9.80 5.97 7.56
CA ALA A 69 -11.19 5.87 8.00
C ALA A 69 -12.01 7.07 7.52
N ASP A 70 -11.35 8.14 7.13
CA ASP A 70 -11.98 9.33 6.60
C ASP A 70 -12.20 9.17 5.10
N THR A 71 -13.45 9.20 4.66
CA THR A 71 -13.80 9.00 3.26
C THR A 71 -14.00 10.32 2.51
N SER A 72 -13.61 11.45 3.09
CA SER A 72 -13.79 12.74 2.44
C SER A 72 -12.87 12.89 1.23
N ILE A 73 -13.33 13.68 0.28
CA ILE A 73 -12.55 13.99 -0.91
C ILE A 73 -11.28 14.74 -0.53
N ASP A 74 -11.35 15.62 0.47
CA ASP A 74 -10.21 16.40 0.91
C ASP A 74 -9.06 15.50 1.38
N THR A 75 -9.38 14.47 2.15
CA THR A 75 -8.37 13.53 2.64
C THR A 75 -7.75 12.77 1.49
N ALA A 76 -8.57 12.32 0.53
CA ALA A 76 -8.05 11.60 -0.63
C ALA A 76 -7.14 12.49 -1.48
N VAL A 77 -7.54 13.73 -1.72
CA VAL A 77 -6.74 14.68 -2.51
C VAL A 77 -5.41 14.95 -1.82
N LYS A 78 -5.44 15.14 -0.50
CA LYS A 78 -4.21 15.36 0.27
C LYS A 78 -3.27 14.17 0.15
N ALA A 79 -3.79 12.96 0.27
CA ALA A 79 -2.97 11.76 0.17
C ALA A 79 -2.27 11.68 -1.18
N VAL A 80 -3.01 11.93 -2.26
CA VAL A 80 -2.45 11.90 -3.61
C VAL A 80 -1.41 13.00 -3.78
N ARG A 81 -1.67 14.19 -3.28
CA ARG A 81 -0.71 15.30 -3.35
C ARG A 81 0.56 15.00 -2.59
N ASN A 82 0.48 14.21 -1.53
CA ASN A 82 1.63 13.78 -0.76
C ASN A 82 2.37 12.62 -1.40
N GLY A 83 1.90 12.13 -2.55
CA GLY A 83 2.58 11.11 -3.30
C GLY A 83 2.02 9.70 -3.17
N ALA A 84 0.87 9.53 -2.52
CA ALA A 84 0.26 8.21 -2.40
C ALA A 84 -0.04 7.63 -3.79
N GLN A 85 0.29 6.37 -3.98
CA GLN A 85 0.02 5.69 -5.25
C GLN A 85 -1.44 5.26 -5.35
N ASP A 86 -2.08 5.05 -4.22
CA ASP A 86 -3.50 4.72 -4.15
C ASP A 86 -4.05 5.14 -2.79
N PHE A 87 -5.36 5.17 -2.67
CA PHE A 87 -6.04 5.57 -1.45
C PHE A 87 -7.17 4.57 -1.20
N LEU A 88 -7.11 3.90 -0.05
CA LEU A 88 -8.12 2.92 0.32
C LEU A 88 -8.80 3.33 1.63
N THR A 89 -10.12 3.10 1.69
CA THR A 89 -10.88 3.43 2.89
C THR A 89 -10.96 2.22 3.81
N LYS A 90 -11.02 2.48 5.10
CA LYS A 90 -11.21 1.43 6.10
C LYS A 90 -12.71 1.18 6.31
N PRO A 91 -13.12 -0.04 6.52
CA PRO A 91 -12.32 -1.27 6.58
C PRO A 91 -11.75 -1.63 5.21
N ILE A 92 -10.53 -2.16 5.22
CA ILE A 92 -9.80 -2.40 3.97
C ILE A 92 -10.39 -3.58 3.21
N ASP A 93 -10.67 -3.36 1.93
CA ASP A 93 -11.00 -4.44 1.00
C ASP A 93 -9.69 -5.08 0.56
N MET A 94 -9.44 -6.30 1.03
CA MET A 94 -8.18 -6.98 0.76
C MET A 94 -7.96 -7.24 -0.72
N ASN A 95 -9.03 -7.50 -1.48
CA ASN A 95 -8.88 -7.71 -2.92
C ASN A 95 -8.38 -6.43 -3.61
N HIS A 96 -8.93 -5.29 -3.22
CA HIS A 96 -8.48 -4.01 -3.77
C HIS A 96 -7.03 -3.73 -3.37
N LEU A 97 -6.69 -3.98 -2.12
CA LEU A 97 -5.33 -3.77 -1.64
C LEU A 97 -4.34 -4.64 -2.41
N LEU A 98 -4.65 -5.92 -2.58
CA LEU A 98 -3.76 -6.82 -3.29
C LEU A 98 -3.59 -6.41 -4.75
N GLN A 99 -4.65 -5.93 -5.40
CA GLN A 99 -4.55 -5.42 -6.76
C GLN A 99 -3.65 -4.18 -6.83
N SER A 100 -3.81 -3.25 -5.89
CA SER A 100 -2.96 -2.05 -5.86
C SER A 100 -1.50 -2.41 -5.67
N MET A 101 -1.22 -3.35 -4.79
CA MET A 101 0.14 -3.78 -4.55
C MET A 101 0.74 -4.49 -5.76
N LEU A 102 -0.07 -5.30 -6.43
CA LEU A 102 0.38 -6.00 -7.63
C LEU A 102 0.73 -5.01 -8.74
N LEU A 103 -0.09 -3.99 -8.92
CA LEU A 103 0.19 -2.95 -9.91
C LEU A 103 1.50 -2.22 -9.62
N LEU A 104 1.75 -1.88 -8.37
CA LEU A 104 2.99 -1.23 -7.99
C LEU A 104 4.21 -2.10 -8.30
N GLN A 105 4.12 -3.38 -7.98
CA GLN A 105 5.21 -4.31 -8.26
C GLN A 105 5.47 -4.43 -9.74
N HIS A 106 4.43 -4.50 -10.54
CA HIS A 106 4.59 -4.59 -11.99
C HIS A 106 5.22 -3.33 -12.56
N ILE A 107 4.80 -2.16 -12.10
CA ILE A 107 5.37 -0.91 -12.57
C ILE A 107 6.86 -0.82 -12.24
N VAL A 108 7.25 -1.32 -11.06
CA VAL A 108 8.64 -1.29 -10.63
C VAL A 108 9.48 -2.35 -11.34
N GLN A 109 8.92 -3.52 -11.62
CA GLN A 109 9.67 -4.68 -12.08
C GLN A 109 9.58 -4.96 -13.56
N THR A 110 8.55 -4.50 -14.24
CA THR A 110 8.32 -4.85 -15.63
C THR A 110 7.96 -3.64 -16.48
N GLU A 111 8.04 -3.83 -17.79
CA GLU A 111 7.62 -2.82 -18.74
C GLU A 111 6.10 -2.68 -18.74
N ILE A 112 5.65 -1.45 -19.01
CA ILE A 112 4.24 -1.15 -19.03
C ILE A 112 3.43 -2.02 -19.98
N PRO A 113 3.89 -2.30 -21.20
CA PRO A 113 3.13 -3.16 -22.11
C PRO A 113 2.85 -4.53 -21.53
N ILE A 114 3.81 -5.08 -20.81
CA ILE A 114 3.62 -6.38 -20.18
C ILE A 114 2.58 -6.28 -19.08
N LEU A 115 2.60 -5.18 -18.34
CA LEU A 115 1.63 -4.93 -17.30
C LEU A 115 0.21 -4.95 -17.85
N PHE A 116 -0.04 -4.23 -18.94
CA PHE A 116 -1.36 -4.19 -19.53
C PHE A 116 -1.82 -5.55 -19.99
N GLN A 117 -0.91 -6.36 -20.49
CA GLN A 117 -1.27 -7.69 -20.93
C GLN A 117 -1.64 -8.61 -19.79
N LYS A 118 -1.11 -8.35 -18.60
CA LYS A 118 -1.28 -9.27 -17.47
C LYS A 118 -2.38 -8.87 -16.50
N ILE A 119 -2.99 -7.72 -16.68
CA ILE A 119 -4.04 -7.27 -15.77
C ILE A 119 -5.39 -7.62 -16.36
N PRO A 120 -6.01 -8.68 -15.88
CA PRO A 120 -7.30 -9.11 -16.46
C PRO A 120 -8.42 -8.14 -16.20
N THR A 121 -8.28 -7.24 -15.23
CA THR A 121 -9.32 -6.26 -14.92
C THR A 121 -9.55 -5.29 -16.06
N TYR A 122 -8.63 -5.18 -17.00
CA TYR A 122 -8.86 -4.34 -18.18
C TYR A 122 -9.75 -5.01 -19.22
N GLU A 123 -9.80 -6.31 -19.20
CA GLU A 123 -10.59 -7.05 -20.17
C GLU A 123 -12.07 -6.71 -20.10
N PRO A 124 -12.67 -6.69 -18.92
CA PRO A 124 -14.10 -6.38 -18.80
C PRO A 124 -14.45 -4.97 -19.20
N TYR A 125 -13.51 -4.08 -19.19
CA TYR A 125 -13.78 -2.69 -19.57
C TYR A 125 -13.80 -2.47 -21.05
N ASN A 126 -13.34 -3.41 -21.77
CA ASN A 126 -13.36 -3.29 -23.19
C ASN A 126 -14.76 -3.65 -23.66
N PRO A 127 -15.56 -2.70 -24.04
CA PRO A 127 -16.96 -2.95 -24.38
C PRO A 127 -17.13 -3.69 -25.68
N LEU A 128 -16.09 -3.92 -26.35
CA LEU A 128 -16.17 -4.63 -27.64
C LEU A 128 -16.35 -6.11 -27.49
#